data_f68a061f9670f2ae48e5d23dc556679b
#
_entry.id   f68a061f9670f2ae48e5d23dc556679b
#
_cell.length_a   1.000
_cell.length_b   1.000
_cell.length_c   1.000
_cell.angle_alpha   90.00
_cell.angle_beta   90.00
_cell.angle_gamma   90.00
#
_symmetry.space_group_name_H-M   'P 1'
#
loop_
_entity.id
_entity.type
_entity.pdbx_description
1 polymer ?
#
loop_
_entity_poly.entity_id
_entity_poly.type
_entity_poly.pdbx_seq_one_letter_code
_entity_poly.pdbx_strand_id
1 'polypeptide(L)'
;IGLTLSSSFNLSQSIQDSSLSMTLPSLDITLARFYPFKRKKAAGKEKRYEKIALSYTGSLSNSIDTKEDLLFKSNLIKDWRNGMRHNVPISATFSLFNYINVTPEFRFTDRMYTHKVMKGWDEENQREVNDTIWGFQNVYNYDMSVSATTKLYGFYTPLFGKKIQTIRHVFTPTVSFNYAPDFGTSRYGYYASYVKTDKDGNVSTVSYSPYSGSLYGVPGRGKTGSVSMDISNNIEMKVRTKNDSVRKVSLIDELGANLSYNMAAERQPWSDLSMRVRIKTPWNYTFSMNAQFATYAYEFDENGRVQVGDRTEWSYGRFG
;
A
#
# COMPACT_ATOMS: atom_id res chain seq x y z
N ILE A 1 0.02 -9.08 -26.12
CA ILE A 1 -0.53 -8.97 -24.77
C ILE A 1 -0.29 -10.30 -24.09
N GLY A 2 0.49 -10.33 -23.00
CA GLY A 2 0.75 -11.56 -22.22
C GLY A 2 -0.43 -11.84 -21.29
N LEU A 3 -1.16 -12.91 -21.52
CA LEU A 3 -2.18 -13.45 -20.63
C LEU A 3 -1.61 -14.69 -19.94
N THR A 4 -1.64 -14.69 -18.62
CA THR A 4 -1.28 -15.85 -17.80
C THR A 4 -2.51 -16.30 -17.04
N LEU A 5 -2.80 -17.60 -17.11
CA LEU A 5 -3.83 -18.27 -16.33
C LEU A 5 -3.16 -19.32 -15.48
N SER A 6 -3.36 -19.24 -14.17
CA SER A 6 -2.88 -20.26 -13.23
C SER A 6 -4.02 -20.77 -12.38
N SER A 7 -3.99 -22.06 -12.08
CA SER A 7 -4.95 -22.71 -11.20
C SER A 7 -4.18 -23.50 -10.14
N SER A 8 -4.61 -23.39 -8.91
CA SER A 8 -4.04 -24.14 -7.80
C SER A 8 -5.12 -24.86 -7.00
N PHE A 9 -4.71 -25.91 -6.36
CA PHE A 9 -5.48 -26.69 -5.41
C PHE A 9 -4.69 -26.78 -4.12
N ASN A 10 -5.35 -26.53 -3.01
CA ASN A 10 -4.75 -26.69 -1.69
C ASN A 10 -5.68 -27.52 -0.80
N LEU A 11 -5.12 -28.53 -0.17
CA LEU A 11 -5.78 -29.39 0.79
C LEU A 11 -4.90 -29.49 2.03
N SER A 12 -5.44 -29.13 3.17
CA SER A 12 -4.80 -29.26 4.49
C SER A 12 -5.72 -30.02 5.43
N GLN A 13 -5.18 -31.01 6.12
CA GLN A 13 -5.88 -31.84 7.06
C GLN A 13 -5.21 -31.76 8.42
N SER A 14 -6.00 -31.58 9.49
CA SER A 14 -5.57 -31.71 10.87
C SER A 14 -6.18 -33.00 11.46
N ILE A 15 -5.33 -33.97 11.71
CA ILE A 15 -5.76 -35.26 12.31
C ILE A 15 -6.22 -35.06 13.74
N GLN A 16 -5.63 -34.10 14.44
CA GLN A 16 -5.94 -33.83 15.84
C GLN A 16 -7.40 -33.39 16.06
N ASP A 17 -7.92 -32.57 15.13
CA ASP A 17 -9.27 -31.99 15.23
C ASP A 17 -10.25 -32.61 14.23
N SER A 18 -9.79 -33.57 13.42
CA SER A 18 -10.54 -34.14 12.29
C SER A 18 -11.08 -33.05 11.36
N SER A 19 -10.32 -31.95 11.21
CA SER A 19 -10.68 -30.82 10.37
C SER A 19 -9.96 -30.85 9.05
N LEU A 20 -10.66 -30.42 8.01
CA LEU A 20 -10.19 -30.35 6.64
C LEU A 20 -10.40 -28.95 6.10
N SER A 21 -9.33 -28.34 5.61
CA SER A 21 -9.36 -27.09 4.89
C SER A 21 -9.04 -27.33 3.44
N MET A 22 -9.94 -26.96 2.54
CA MET A 22 -9.78 -27.16 1.10
C MET A 22 -10.05 -25.85 0.34
N THR A 23 -9.19 -25.56 -0.65
CA THR A 23 -9.38 -24.47 -1.60
C THR A 23 -9.40 -25.07 -3.01
N LEU A 24 -10.56 -24.97 -3.69
CA LEU A 24 -10.75 -25.52 -5.03
C LEU A 24 -11.94 -24.87 -5.75
N PRO A 25 -11.76 -24.35 -6.96
CA PRO A 25 -10.48 -23.96 -7.52
C PRO A 25 -9.98 -22.63 -6.95
N SER A 26 -8.68 -22.43 -6.94
CA SER A 26 -8.09 -21.11 -6.94
C SER A 26 -7.61 -20.82 -8.35
N LEU A 27 -8.19 -19.80 -8.97
CA LEU A 27 -7.91 -19.43 -10.36
C LEU A 27 -7.42 -18.00 -10.41
N ASP A 28 -6.21 -17.78 -10.92
CA ASP A 28 -5.62 -16.48 -11.10
C ASP A 28 -5.43 -16.16 -12.58
N ILE A 29 -5.92 -15.01 -12.99
CA ILE A 29 -5.83 -14.47 -14.35
C ILE A 29 -5.00 -13.21 -14.27
N THR A 30 -3.89 -13.16 -14.98
CA THR A 30 -3.02 -11.97 -15.06
C THR A 30 -2.87 -11.53 -16.50
N LEU A 31 -3.26 -10.30 -16.77
CA LEU A 31 -2.99 -9.62 -18.02
C LEU A 31 -1.79 -8.69 -17.80
N ALA A 32 -0.69 -9.00 -18.46
CA ALA A 32 0.52 -8.20 -18.37
C ALA A 32 0.28 -6.76 -18.84
N ARG A 33 1.06 -5.84 -18.31
CA ARG A 33 0.98 -4.42 -18.65
C ARG A 33 0.99 -4.20 -20.15
N PHE A 34 0.02 -3.48 -20.67
CA PHE A 34 -0.11 -3.11 -22.07
C PHE A 34 -0.55 -1.65 -22.22
N TYR A 35 -0.41 -1.12 -23.42
CA TYR A 35 -0.71 0.26 -23.75
C TYR A 35 -1.87 0.30 -24.75
N PRO A 36 -3.13 0.43 -24.31
CA PRO A 36 -4.30 0.29 -25.17
C PRO A 36 -4.37 1.37 -26.27
N PHE A 37 -3.82 2.54 -25.99
CA PHE A 37 -3.87 3.71 -26.89
C PHE A 37 -2.59 3.91 -27.70
N LYS A 38 -1.64 2.97 -27.62
CA LYS A 38 -0.38 3.09 -28.35
C LYS A 38 -0.59 2.81 -29.84
N ARG A 39 -0.18 3.73 -30.68
CA ARG A 39 -0.24 3.58 -32.13
C ARG A 39 0.66 2.44 -32.61
N LYS A 40 0.16 1.60 -33.54
CA LYS A 40 0.93 0.48 -34.15
C LYS A 40 2.09 0.98 -35.00
N LYS A 41 1.92 2.12 -35.69
CA LYS A 41 2.95 2.78 -36.50
C LYS A 41 3.12 4.20 -35.95
N ALA A 42 4.13 4.41 -35.12
CA ALA A 42 4.42 5.71 -34.56
C ALA A 42 5.25 6.53 -35.54
N ALA A 43 4.66 7.61 -36.08
CA ALA A 43 5.39 8.68 -36.71
C ALA A 43 5.46 9.87 -35.76
N GLY A 44 6.67 10.33 -35.42
CA GLY A 44 6.92 11.43 -34.50
C GLY A 44 6.93 11.07 -33.00
N LYS A 45 6.88 12.08 -32.13
CA LYS A 45 6.92 11.89 -30.68
C LYS A 45 5.66 11.20 -30.16
N GLU A 46 5.81 10.29 -29.17
CA GLU A 46 4.69 9.69 -28.46
C GLU A 46 3.82 10.74 -27.79
N LYS A 47 2.51 10.62 -27.98
CA LYS A 47 1.52 11.49 -27.32
C LYS A 47 1.30 11.04 -25.90
N ARG A 48 0.83 11.93 -25.02
CA ARG A 48 0.65 11.64 -23.58
C ARG A 48 -0.29 10.44 -23.34
N TYR A 49 -1.37 10.33 -24.07
CA TYR A 49 -2.33 9.22 -23.95
C TYR A 49 -1.75 7.87 -24.38
N GLU A 50 -0.75 7.83 -25.26
CA GLU A 50 -0.10 6.59 -25.70
C GLU A 50 0.74 5.94 -24.59
N LYS A 51 1.06 6.74 -23.55
CA LYS A 51 1.80 6.29 -22.36
C LYS A 51 0.89 5.75 -21.25
N ILE A 52 -0.43 5.75 -21.46
CA ILE A 52 -1.37 5.15 -20.54
C ILE A 52 -1.21 3.64 -20.63
N ALA A 53 -0.83 3.05 -19.50
CA ALA A 53 -0.66 1.63 -19.32
C ALA A 53 -1.79 1.08 -18.46
N LEU A 54 -2.25 -0.10 -18.81
CA LEU A 54 -3.25 -0.85 -18.09
C LEU A 54 -2.73 -2.26 -17.87
N SER A 55 -2.99 -2.82 -16.71
CA SER A 55 -2.84 -4.24 -16.43
C SER A 55 -4.08 -4.73 -15.67
N TYR A 56 -4.22 -6.04 -15.55
CA TYR A 56 -5.35 -6.64 -14.87
C TYR A 56 -4.90 -7.88 -14.12
N THR A 57 -5.40 -8.05 -12.91
CA THR A 57 -5.33 -9.33 -12.20
C THR A 57 -6.70 -9.67 -11.65
N GLY A 58 -7.14 -10.90 -11.95
CA GLY A 58 -8.37 -11.48 -11.44
C GLY A 58 -8.05 -12.72 -10.62
N SER A 59 -8.65 -12.87 -9.45
CA SER A 59 -8.50 -14.05 -8.60
C SER A 59 -9.89 -14.56 -8.22
N LEU A 60 -10.20 -15.78 -8.60
CA LEU A 60 -11.37 -16.52 -8.15
C LEU A 60 -10.91 -17.56 -7.14
N SER A 61 -11.54 -17.64 -6.00
CA SER A 61 -11.24 -18.66 -5.00
C SER A 61 -12.50 -19.17 -4.33
N ASN A 62 -12.53 -20.48 -4.11
CA ASN A 62 -13.56 -21.13 -3.30
C ASN A 62 -12.85 -21.94 -2.23
N SER A 63 -13.22 -21.75 -0.98
CA SER A 63 -12.62 -22.47 0.15
C SER A 63 -13.66 -22.93 1.14
N ILE A 64 -13.37 -24.06 1.78
CA ILE A 64 -14.16 -24.63 2.86
C ILE A 64 -13.24 -25.07 3.99
N ASP A 65 -13.67 -24.79 5.22
CA ASP A 65 -13.11 -25.37 6.43
C ASP A 65 -14.22 -26.21 7.05
N THR A 66 -14.04 -27.53 7.09
CA THR A 66 -15.08 -28.48 7.51
C THR A 66 -14.47 -29.71 8.15
N LYS A 67 -15.31 -30.61 8.61
CA LYS A 67 -14.90 -31.95 9.02
C LYS A 67 -14.91 -32.92 7.85
N GLU A 68 -14.08 -33.96 7.91
CA GLU A 68 -13.92 -34.93 6.82
C GLU A 68 -15.22 -35.55 6.36
N ASP A 69 -16.10 -35.92 7.32
CA ASP A 69 -17.37 -36.56 7.07
C ASP A 69 -18.44 -35.68 6.44
N LEU A 70 -18.23 -34.35 6.50
CA LEU A 70 -19.14 -33.33 5.96
C LEU A 70 -18.74 -32.82 4.62
N LEU A 71 -17.49 -33.02 4.18
CA LEU A 71 -16.97 -32.44 2.94
C LEU A 71 -17.84 -32.78 1.71
N PHE A 72 -18.13 -34.07 1.52
CA PHE A 72 -18.92 -34.56 0.38
C PHE A 72 -20.43 -34.32 0.50
N LYS A 73 -20.87 -33.83 1.66
CA LYS A 73 -22.25 -33.41 1.91
C LYS A 73 -22.42 -31.89 1.79
N SER A 74 -21.32 -31.17 1.59
CA SER A 74 -21.33 -29.70 1.52
C SER A 74 -21.93 -29.18 0.23
N ASN A 75 -22.64 -28.05 0.31
CA ASN A 75 -23.14 -27.33 -0.83
C ASN A 75 -22.10 -26.27 -1.26
N LEU A 76 -21.64 -26.36 -2.51
CA LEU A 76 -20.60 -25.44 -3.05
C LEU A 76 -20.94 -23.94 -2.98
N ILE A 77 -22.21 -23.58 -2.85
CA ILE A 77 -22.62 -22.18 -2.77
C ILE A 77 -22.83 -21.76 -1.31
N LYS A 78 -23.47 -22.62 -0.51
CA LYS A 78 -23.90 -22.24 0.86
C LYS A 78 -22.84 -22.48 1.92
N ASP A 79 -22.05 -23.54 1.78
CA ASP A 79 -21.11 -23.95 2.80
C ASP A 79 -19.68 -23.52 2.48
N TRP A 80 -19.41 -23.21 1.21
CA TRP A 80 -18.12 -22.73 0.75
C TRP A 80 -18.05 -21.20 0.75
N ARG A 81 -16.89 -20.67 1.13
CA ARG A 81 -16.59 -19.27 0.94
C ARG A 81 -16.20 -19.02 -0.52
N ASN A 82 -17.06 -18.38 -1.25
CA ASN A 82 -16.86 -18.08 -2.66
C ASN A 82 -16.53 -16.60 -2.82
N GLY A 83 -15.51 -16.28 -3.58
CA GLY A 83 -15.14 -14.91 -3.85
C GLY A 83 -14.35 -14.74 -5.12
N MET A 84 -14.56 -13.60 -5.75
CA MET A 84 -13.79 -13.17 -6.92
C MET A 84 -13.28 -11.73 -6.66
N ARG A 85 -12.04 -11.48 -7.02
CA ARG A 85 -11.41 -10.16 -6.90
C ARG A 85 -10.78 -9.76 -8.21
N HIS A 86 -11.04 -8.53 -8.62
CA HIS A 86 -10.47 -7.89 -9.80
C HIS A 86 -9.65 -6.69 -9.37
N ASN A 87 -8.42 -6.56 -9.88
CA ASN A 87 -7.59 -5.38 -9.71
C ASN A 87 -7.22 -4.82 -11.08
N VAL A 88 -7.47 -3.54 -11.27
CA VAL A 88 -7.24 -2.82 -12.51
C VAL A 88 -6.39 -1.58 -12.22
N PRO A 89 -5.07 -1.69 -12.16
CA PRO A 89 -4.21 -0.52 -12.08
C PRO A 89 -4.07 0.12 -13.47
N ILE A 90 -4.28 1.43 -13.50
CA ILE A 90 -4.11 2.30 -14.66
C ILE A 90 -3.05 3.32 -14.31
N SER A 91 -1.98 3.39 -15.08
CA SER A 91 -0.89 4.33 -14.81
C SER A 91 -0.39 4.98 -16.10
N ALA A 92 0.17 6.17 -15.97
CA ALA A 92 0.86 6.81 -17.07
C ALA A 92 2.16 7.42 -16.54
N THR A 93 3.18 7.48 -17.37
CA THR A 93 4.42 8.19 -17.04
C THR A 93 4.74 9.16 -18.14
N PHE A 94 4.84 10.45 -17.81
CA PHE A 94 5.21 11.46 -18.76
C PHE A 94 6.15 12.50 -18.13
N SER A 95 7.03 13.06 -18.95
CA SER A 95 7.94 14.11 -18.50
C SER A 95 7.28 15.47 -18.70
N LEU A 96 7.23 16.26 -17.65
CA LEU A 96 6.84 17.65 -17.64
C LEU A 96 8.11 18.50 -17.81
N PHE A 97 8.09 19.46 -18.73
CA PHE A 97 9.24 20.32 -19.08
C PHE A 97 10.54 19.53 -19.40
N ASN A 98 10.44 18.25 -19.76
CA ASN A 98 11.55 17.30 -20.00
C ASN A 98 12.42 16.94 -18.77
N TYR A 99 12.11 17.47 -17.60
CA TYR A 99 12.94 17.27 -16.40
C TYR A 99 12.19 16.60 -15.26
N ILE A 100 10.88 16.82 -15.13
CA ILE A 100 10.07 16.27 -14.05
C ILE A 100 9.27 15.08 -14.60
N ASN A 101 9.53 13.91 -14.08
CA ASN A 101 8.71 12.72 -14.39
C ASN A 101 7.50 12.69 -13.47
N VAL A 102 6.32 12.75 -14.08
CA VAL A 102 5.04 12.68 -13.38
C VAL A 102 4.39 11.33 -13.69
N THR A 103 4.02 10.63 -12.65
CA THR A 103 3.40 9.30 -12.74
C THR A 103 2.07 9.30 -11.97
N PRO A 104 0.95 9.65 -12.62
CA PRO A 104 -0.37 9.39 -12.07
C PRO A 104 -0.68 7.90 -12.13
N GLU A 105 -1.36 7.41 -11.10
CA GLU A 105 -1.87 6.05 -10.98
C GLU A 105 -3.27 6.07 -10.41
N PHE A 106 -4.15 5.28 -10.98
CA PHE A 106 -5.49 4.98 -10.47
C PHE A 106 -5.60 3.47 -10.32
N ARG A 107 -5.95 3.01 -9.15
CA ARG A 107 -6.19 1.59 -8.86
C ARG A 107 -7.65 1.38 -8.53
N PHE A 108 -8.26 0.46 -9.25
CA PHE A 108 -9.61 0.01 -8.99
C PHE A 108 -9.56 -1.46 -8.57
N THR A 109 -10.20 -1.75 -7.45
CA THR A 109 -10.35 -3.11 -6.93
C THR A 109 -11.83 -3.40 -6.77
N ASP A 110 -12.26 -4.49 -7.33
CA ASP A 110 -13.61 -5.00 -7.21
C ASP A 110 -13.61 -6.41 -6.60
N ARG A 111 -14.57 -6.67 -5.72
CA ARG A 111 -14.75 -7.96 -5.04
C ARG A 111 -16.20 -8.38 -5.18
N MET A 112 -16.39 -9.61 -5.58
CA MET A 112 -17.69 -10.21 -5.79
C MET A 112 -17.87 -11.38 -4.83
N TYR A 113 -19.03 -11.44 -4.20
CA TYR A 113 -19.39 -12.46 -3.22
C TYR A 113 -20.77 -13.01 -3.50
N THR A 114 -21.05 -14.21 -3.02
CA THR A 114 -22.32 -14.91 -3.17
C THR A 114 -23.32 -14.57 -2.06
N HIS A 115 -22.85 -13.98 -0.97
CA HIS A 115 -23.67 -13.61 0.17
C HIS A 115 -23.02 -12.54 1.04
N LYS A 116 -23.80 -11.98 1.94
CA LYS A 116 -23.37 -11.16 3.08
C LYS A 116 -24.06 -11.61 4.35
N VAL A 117 -23.46 -11.36 5.50
CA VAL A 117 -24.00 -11.76 6.81
C VAL A 117 -24.40 -10.49 7.57
N MET A 118 -25.69 -10.36 7.84
CA MET A 118 -26.20 -9.32 8.72
C MET A 118 -26.23 -9.84 10.15
N LYS A 119 -25.71 -9.01 11.07
CA LYS A 119 -25.65 -9.34 12.49
C LYS A 119 -26.68 -8.52 13.25
N GLY A 120 -27.31 -9.14 14.24
CA GLY A 120 -28.24 -8.54 15.17
C GLY A 120 -27.99 -9.02 16.61
N TRP A 121 -28.73 -8.49 17.54
CA TRP A 121 -28.69 -8.89 18.93
C TRP A 121 -30.05 -9.46 19.34
N ASP A 122 -30.06 -10.68 19.89
CA ASP A 122 -31.22 -11.31 20.46
C ASP A 122 -31.21 -11.03 21.98
N GLU A 123 -32.11 -10.17 22.42
CA GLU A 123 -32.20 -9.73 23.82
C GLU A 123 -32.66 -10.84 24.75
N GLU A 124 -33.53 -11.77 24.29
CA GLU A 124 -34.05 -12.85 25.10
C GLU A 124 -32.95 -13.88 25.42
N ASN A 125 -32.15 -14.25 24.41
CA ASN A 125 -31.09 -15.24 24.54
C ASN A 125 -29.72 -14.63 24.81
N GLN A 126 -29.60 -13.30 24.87
CA GLN A 126 -28.35 -12.53 25.12
C GLN A 126 -27.22 -13.01 24.21
N ARG A 127 -27.50 -13.14 22.90
CA ARG A 127 -26.53 -13.62 21.91
C ARG A 127 -26.60 -12.85 20.60
N GLU A 128 -25.47 -12.86 19.89
CA GLU A 128 -25.43 -12.40 18.50
C GLU A 128 -26.20 -13.36 17.58
N VAL A 129 -27.02 -12.82 16.71
CA VAL A 129 -27.75 -13.56 15.68
C VAL A 129 -27.25 -13.14 14.33
N ASN A 130 -26.99 -14.13 13.48
CA ASN A 130 -26.50 -13.95 12.13
C ASN A 130 -27.58 -14.32 11.12
N ASP A 131 -27.90 -13.40 10.21
CA ASP A 131 -28.78 -13.64 9.07
C ASP A 131 -27.98 -13.55 7.77
N THR A 132 -28.00 -14.64 6.98
CA THR A 132 -27.25 -14.73 5.73
C THR A 132 -28.15 -14.34 4.55
N ILE A 133 -27.86 -13.21 3.94
CA ILE A 133 -28.54 -12.74 2.74
C ILE A 133 -27.80 -13.25 1.51
N TRP A 134 -28.41 -14.22 0.84
CA TRP A 134 -27.88 -14.82 -0.38
C TRP A 134 -28.15 -13.97 -1.61
N GLY A 135 -27.20 -13.91 -2.52
CA GLY A 135 -27.29 -13.17 -3.77
C GLY A 135 -25.96 -12.53 -4.13
N PHE A 136 -25.89 -12.02 -5.33
CA PHE A 136 -24.69 -11.33 -5.80
C PHE A 136 -24.45 -10.08 -4.99
N GLN A 137 -23.24 -9.99 -4.42
CA GLN A 137 -22.77 -8.84 -3.65
C GLN A 137 -21.50 -8.28 -4.30
N ASN A 138 -21.47 -6.98 -4.46
CA ASN A 138 -20.31 -6.28 -5.04
C ASN A 138 -19.72 -5.29 -4.04
N VAL A 139 -18.40 -5.38 -3.86
CA VAL A 139 -17.63 -4.52 -2.94
C VAL A 139 -16.43 -3.95 -3.70
N TYR A 140 -16.47 -2.69 -4.05
CA TYR A 140 -15.39 -2.04 -4.78
C TYR A 140 -14.73 -0.93 -3.98
N ASN A 141 -13.50 -0.66 -4.32
CA ASN A 141 -12.78 0.53 -3.88
C ASN A 141 -11.85 1.03 -4.96
N TYR A 142 -11.46 2.28 -4.84
CA TYR A 142 -10.46 2.89 -5.70
C TYR A 142 -9.58 3.83 -4.89
N ASP A 143 -8.37 3.99 -5.36
CA ASP A 143 -7.41 4.97 -4.88
C ASP A 143 -6.69 5.63 -6.06
N MET A 144 -6.22 6.84 -5.81
CA MET A 144 -5.48 7.64 -6.76
C MET A 144 -4.17 8.06 -6.16
N SER A 145 -3.12 8.01 -6.96
CA SER A 145 -1.83 8.58 -6.58
C SER A 145 -1.21 9.34 -7.74
N VAL A 146 -0.44 10.36 -7.40
CA VAL A 146 0.38 11.09 -8.36
C VAL A 146 1.75 11.29 -7.73
N SER A 147 2.79 10.83 -8.40
CA SER A 147 4.16 11.10 -7.99
C SER A 147 4.88 11.96 -9.02
N ALA A 148 5.67 12.90 -8.55
CA ALA A 148 6.52 13.76 -9.37
C ALA A 148 7.95 13.63 -8.86
N THR A 149 8.87 13.23 -9.74
CA THR A 149 10.28 13.08 -9.41
C THR A 149 11.17 13.75 -10.47
N THR A 150 12.28 14.29 -10.01
CA THR A 150 13.31 14.84 -10.90
C THR A 150 14.70 14.44 -10.41
N LYS A 151 15.69 14.57 -11.29
CA LYS A 151 17.09 14.33 -10.94
C LYS A 151 17.89 15.59 -11.28
N LEU A 152 18.48 16.19 -10.27
CA LEU A 152 19.37 17.33 -10.39
C LEU A 152 20.81 16.84 -10.23
N TYR A 153 21.68 17.29 -11.11
CA TYR A 153 23.08 16.88 -11.15
C TYR A 153 23.98 18.07 -10.83
N GLY A 154 24.78 17.92 -9.78
CA GLY A 154 25.89 18.80 -9.45
C GLY A 154 27.23 18.14 -9.82
N PHE A 155 28.13 18.89 -10.47
CA PHE A 155 29.48 18.46 -10.78
C PHE A 155 30.46 19.44 -10.13
N TYR A 156 31.35 18.91 -9.30
CA TYR A 156 32.35 19.68 -8.57
C TYR A 156 33.72 19.17 -8.92
N THR A 157 34.59 20.07 -9.34
CA THR A 157 36.01 19.76 -9.56
C THR A 157 36.78 20.30 -8.35
N PRO A 158 37.39 19.44 -7.51
CA PRO A 158 38.14 19.92 -6.35
C PRO A 158 39.36 20.72 -6.77
N LEU A 159 39.55 21.84 -6.10
CA LEU A 159 40.75 22.72 -6.33
C LEU A 159 42.03 22.06 -5.82
N PHE A 160 41.91 21.13 -4.84
CA PHE A 160 43.04 20.43 -4.22
C PHE A 160 42.86 18.91 -4.41
N GLY A 161 44.00 18.21 -4.70
CA GLY A 161 44.01 16.78 -4.85
C GLY A 161 44.02 16.30 -6.30
N LYS A 162 45.20 16.20 -6.94
CA LYS A 162 45.39 15.80 -8.36
C LYS A 162 44.79 14.43 -8.73
N LYS A 163 44.40 13.61 -7.73
CA LYS A 163 43.79 12.28 -7.95
C LYS A 163 42.31 12.30 -8.16
N ILE A 164 41.57 13.28 -7.61
CA ILE A 164 40.12 13.41 -7.75
C ILE A 164 39.84 14.28 -8.96
N GLN A 165 39.18 13.70 -9.99
CA GLN A 165 38.88 14.42 -11.21
C GLN A 165 37.57 15.21 -11.09
N THR A 166 36.52 14.56 -10.56
CA THR A 166 35.18 15.16 -10.48
C THR A 166 34.39 14.45 -9.38
N ILE A 167 33.64 15.22 -8.62
CA ILE A 167 32.61 14.74 -7.70
C ILE A 167 31.27 15.00 -8.35
N ARG A 168 30.44 13.97 -8.50
CA ARG A 168 29.10 14.05 -9.00
C ARG A 168 28.11 13.91 -7.82
N HIS A 169 27.29 14.88 -7.61
CA HIS A 169 26.15 14.84 -6.70
C HIS A 169 24.88 14.67 -7.50
N VAL A 170 24.05 13.70 -7.15
CA VAL A 170 22.74 13.48 -7.71
C VAL A 170 21.72 13.71 -6.63
N PHE A 171 20.90 14.73 -6.79
CA PHE A 171 19.80 15.07 -5.90
C PHE A 171 18.49 14.67 -6.56
N THR A 172 17.73 13.77 -5.91
CA THR A 172 16.48 13.21 -6.44
C THR A 172 15.35 13.48 -5.45
N PRO A 173 14.66 14.63 -5.56
CA PRO A 173 13.43 14.88 -4.83
C PRO A 173 12.26 14.16 -5.51
N THR A 174 11.38 13.58 -4.70
CA THR A 174 10.12 12.98 -5.12
C THR A 174 9.01 13.51 -4.23
N VAL A 175 7.96 14.04 -4.84
CA VAL A 175 6.74 14.44 -4.14
C VAL A 175 5.62 13.52 -4.61
N SER A 176 4.89 12.94 -3.66
CA SER A 176 3.78 12.03 -3.95
C SER A 176 2.52 12.50 -3.23
N PHE A 177 1.41 12.42 -3.94
CA PHE A 177 0.07 12.65 -3.41
C PHE A 177 -0.72 11.34 -3.54
N ASN A 178 -1.40 10.93 -2.46
CA ASN A 178 -2.25 9.76 -2.44
C ASN A 178 -3.62 10.16 -1.88
N TYR A 179 -4.67 9.58 -2.45
CA TYR A 179 -6.04 9.82 -2.03
C TYR A 179 -6.90 8.57 -2.20
N ALA A 180 -7.69 8.24 -1.17
CA ALA A 180 -8.81 7.32 -1.29
C ALA A 180 -9.99 7.85 -0.47
N PRO A 181 -11.24 7.73 -0.98
CA PRO A 181 -12.43 8.13 -0.25
C PRO A 181 -12.70 7.21 0.95
N ASP A 182 -13.56 7.67 1.85
CA ASP A 182 -14.02 6.84 2.97
C ASP A 182 -15.06 5.82 2.49
N PHE A 183 -14.66 4.56 2.41
CA PHE A 183 -15.53 3.44 2.11
C PHE A 183 -16.33 2.95 3.32
N GLY A 184 -16.10 3.51 4.50
CA GLY A 184 -16.86 3.25 5.73
C GLY A 184 -18.19 3.99 5.79
N THR A 185 -18.46 4.91 4.87
CA THR A 185 -19.72 5.66 4.83
C THR A 185 -20.90 4.75 4.47
N SER A 186 -22.09 5.07 4.99
CA SER A 186 -23.34 4.31 4.76
C SER A 186 -23.70 4.15 3.29
N ARG A 187 -23.25 5.08 2.43
CA ARG A 187 -23.45 5.05 0.98
C ARG A 187 -23.00 3.74 0.33
N TYR A 188 -21.92 3.16 0.82
CA TYR A 188 -21.36 1.93 0.25
C TYR A 188 -21.96 0.65 0.84
N GLY A 189 -22.52 0.72 2.05
CA GLY A 189 -23.12 -0.45 2.70
C GLY A 189 -22.11 -1.54 3.10
N TYR A 190 -20.81 -1.22 3.20
CA TYR A 190 -19.78 -2.17 3.55
C TYR A 190 -19.65 -2.40 5.04
N TYR A 191 -20.27 -1.52 5.81
CA TYR A 191 -20.30 -1.56 7.27
C TYR A 191 -21.72 -1.35 7.78
N ALA A 192 -22.01 -2.01 8.87
CA ALA A 192 -23.27 -1.92 9.59
C ALA A 192 -23.00 -1.86 11.09
N SER A 193 -24.04 -1.59 11.87
CA SER A 193 -23.98 -1.65 13.33
C SER A 193 -25.30 -2.19 13.87
N TYR A 194 -25.24 -2.82 15.05
CA TYR A 194 -26.40 -3.18 15.85
C TYR A 194 -26.20 -2.75 17.30
N VAL A 195 -27.29 -2.58 18.00
CA VAL A 195 -27.31 -2.25 19.44
C VAL A 195 -27.31 -3.53 20.23
N LYS A 196 -26.44 -3.62 21.23
CA LYS A 196 -26.31 -4.72 22.16
C LYS A 196 -26.62 -4.22 23.57
N THR A 197 -27.51 -4.89 24.28
CA THR A 197 -27.78 -4.68 25.70
C THR A 197 -27.18 -5.83 26.48
N ASP A 198 -26.32 -5.57 27.43
CA ASP A 198 -25.74 -6.62 28.29
C ASP A 198 -26.70 -7.01 29.44
N LYS A 199 -26.32 -8.02 30.24
CA LYS A 199 -27.10 -8.48 31.39
C LYS A 199 -27.27 -7.45 32.49
N ASP A 200 -26.40 -6.47 32.54
CA ASP A 200 -26.42 -5.35 33.50
C ASP A 200 -27.23 -4.16 33.00
N GLY A 201 -27.84 -4.26 31.82
CA GLY A 201 -28.64 -3.20 31.19
C GLY A 201 -27.81 -2.13 30.47
N ASN A 202 -26.50 -2.31 30.31
CA ASN A 202 -25.69 -1.35 29.58
C ASN A 202 -25.90 -1.52 28.08
N VAL A 203 -26.13 -0.41 27.40
CA VAL A 203 -26.35 -0.36 25.96
C VAL A 203 -25.08 0.01 25.24
N SER A 204 -24.66 -0.79 24.27
CA SER A 204 -23.48 -0.53 23.44
C SER A 204 -23.77 -0.75 21.96
N THR A 205 -23.13 0.05 21.09
CA THR A 205 -23.24 -0.12 19.63
C THR A 205 -22.06 -0.91 19.11
N VAL A 206 -22.33 -2.05 18.52
CA VAL A 206 -21.32 -2.93 17.89
C VAL A 206 -21.28 -2.65 16.41
N SER A 207 -20.13 -2.21 15.91
CA SER A 207 -19.91 -1.96 14.49
C SER A 207 -19.18 -3.14 13.86
N TYR A 208 -19.67 -3.58 12.70
CA TYR A 208 -19.11 -4.74 11.98
C TYR A 208 -19.18 -4.53 10.47
N SER A 209 -18.56 -5.44 9.73
CA SER A 209 -18.78 -5.55 8.28
C SER A 209 -19.60 -6.80 7.96
N PRO A 210 -20.68 -6.68 7.15
CA PRO A 210 -21.42 -7.85 6.65
C PRO A 210 -20.56 -8.82 5.83
N TYR A 211 -19.37 -8.40 5.42
CA TYR A 211 -18.43 -9.17 4.62
C TYR A 211 -17.19 -9.64 5.41
N SER A 212 -17.20 -9.54 6.76
CA SER A 212 -16.03 -9.86 7.59
C SER A 212 -15.56 -11.31 7.45
N GLY A 213 -16.47 -12.24 7.11
CA GLY A 213 -16.15 -13.64 6.82
C GLY A 213 -15.79 -13.95 5.37
N SER A 214 -15.83 -12.95 4.46
CA SER A 214 -15.56 -13.15 3.04
C SER A 214 -14.08 -13.25 2.74
N LEU A 215 -13.70 -13.99 1.67
CA LEU A 215 -12.31 -14.29 1.31
C LEU A 215 -11.42 -13.07 1.11
N TYR A 216 -11.94 -11.99 0.55
CA TYR A 216 -11.18 -10.80 0.20
C TYR A 216 -11.54 -9.57 1.05
N GLY A 217 -12.42 -9.73 2.04
CA GLY A 217 -12.81 -8.69 2.97
C GLY A 217 -13.43 -7.45 2.31
N VAL A 218 -13.28 -6.30 2.97
CA VAL A 218 -13.78 -4.99 2.52
C VAL A 218 -12.67 -3.95 2.61
N PRO A 219 -12.76 -2.84 1.88
CA PRO A 219 -11.85 -1.71 2.06
C PRO A 219 -12.00 -1.13 3.47
N GLY A 220 -10.90 -0.60 4.01
CA GLY A 220 -10.89 0.03 5.33
C GLY A 220 -11.81 1.25 5.44
N ARG A 221 -12.18 1.59 6.66
CA ARG A 221 -12.89 2.84 6.98
C ARG A 221 -11.92 4.01 7.00
N GLY A 222 -12.47 5.17 6.81
CA GLY A 222 -11.77 6.44 6.89
C GLY A 222 -11.25 6.91 5.53
N LYS A 223 -11.39 8.19 5.31
CA LYS A 223 -10.79 8.88 4.18
C LYS A 223 -9.28 8.85 4.33
N THR A 224 -8.55 8.55 3.28
CA THR A 224 -7.10 8.71 3.24
C THR A 224 -6.73 9.82 2.27
N GLY A 225 -5.78 10.64 2.68
CA GLY A 225 -5.21 11.70 1.86
C GLY A 225 -3.85 12.07 2.42
N SER A 226 -2.79 11.92 1.62
CA SER A 226 -1.45 12.24 2.09
C SER A 226 -0.60 12.89 1.00
N VAL A 227 0.24 13.81 1.43
CA VAL A 227 1.35 14.32 0.63
C VAL A 227 2.62 13.84 1.29
N SER A 228 3.50 13.22 0.53
CA SER A 228 4.82 12.80 1.01
C SER A 228 5.92 13.42 0.17
N MET A 229 7.00 13.79 0.82
CA MET A 229 8.23 14.25 0.20
C MET A 229 9.36 13.31 0.58
N ASP A 230 9.98 12.73 -0.43
CA ASP A 230 11.19 11.91 -0.31
C ASP A 230 12.34 12.59 -1.00
N ILE A 231 13.45 12.71 -0.33
CA ILE A 231 14.69 13.27 -0.86
C ILE A 231 15.74 12.20 -0.82
N SER A 232 16.41 11.97 -1.95
CA SER A 232 17.56 11.07 -2.04
C SER A 232 18.74 11.77 -2.65
N ASN A 233 19.90 11.67 -2.00
CA ASN A 233 21.17 12.20 -2.45
C ASN A 233 22.15 11.04 -2.66
N ASN A 234 22.84 11.06 -3.78
CA ASN A 234 23.93 10.16 -4.10
C ASN A 234 25.17 10.97 -4.45
N ILE A 235 26.33 10.64 -3.88
CA ILE A 235 27.59 11.34 -4.11
C ILE A 235 28.65 10.32 -4.55
N GLU A 236 29.11 10.50 -5.77
CA GLU A 236 30.17 9.68 -6.36
C GLU A 236 31.36 10.54 -6.76
N MET A 237 32.56 9.96 -6.73
CA MET A 237 33.75 10.61 -7.26
C MET A 237 34.42 9.77 -8.33
N LYS A 238 35.04 10.44 -9.29
CA LYS A 238 35.99 9.84 -10.23
C LYS A 238 37.41 10.08 -9.75
N VAL A 239 38.13 9.00 -9.56
CA VAL A 239 39.53 9.01 -9.06
C VAL A 239 40.44 8.44 -10.13
N ARG A 240 41.56 9.15 -10.42
CA ARG A 240 42.62 8.66 -11.28
C ARG A 240 43.48 7.65 -10.51
N THR A 241 43.63 6.47 -11.06
CA THR A 241 44.49 5.41 -10.50
C THR A 241 45.93 5.59 -10.91
N LYS A 242 46.86 4.82 -10.32
CA LYS A 242 48.29 4.88 -10.66
C LYS A 242 48.59 4.56 -12.13
N ASN A 243 47.69 3.81 -12.81
CA ASN A 243 47.85 3.40 -14.22
C ASN A 243 47.06 4.33 -15.17
N ASP A 244 46.83 5.57 -14.78
CA ASP A 244 46.06 6.58 -15.54
C ASP A 244 44.60 6.19 -15.90
N SER A 245 44.11 5.08 -15.38
CA SER A 245 42.74 4.66 -15.54
C SER A 245 41.84 5.42 -14.55
N VAL A 246 40.58 5.64 -14.94
CA VAL A 246 39.58 6.35 -14.11
C VAL A 246 38.70 5.33 -13.40
N ARG A 247 38.69 5.37 -12.06
CA ARG A 247 37.82 4.55 -11.24
C ARG A 247 36.69 5.40 -10.62
N LYS A 248 35.47 4.90 -10.68
CA LYS A 248 34.33 5.44 -9.90
C LYS A 248 34.38 4.92 -8.47
N VAL A 249 34.21 5.80 -7.52
CA VAL A 249 34.10 5.47 -6.09
C VAL A 249 32.83 6.16 -5.56
N SER A 250 31.94 5.40 -4.96
CA SER A 250 30.81 5.96 -4.22
C SER A 250 31.30 6.51 -2.90
N LEU A 251 30.99 7.76 -2.59
CA LEU A 251 31.23 8.37 -1.28
C LEU A 251 30.03 8.16 -0.37
N ILE A 252 28.86 8.52 -0.88
CA ILE A 252 27.57 8.32 -0.23
C ILE A 252 26.67 7.66 -1.26
N ASP A 253 26.32 6.40 -1.02
CA ASP A 253 25.47 5.64 -1.91
C ASP A 253 24.01 6.15 -1.81
N GLU A 254 23.59 6.46 -0.60
CA GLU A 254 22.29 7.09 -0.35
C GLU A 254 22.34 7.93 0.94
N LEU A 255 21.88 9.16 0.86
CA LEU A 255 21.50 9.99 1.99
C LEU A 255 20.07 10.46 1.71
N GLY A 256 19.10 9.88 2.39
CA GLY A 256 17.70 10.12 2.14
C GLY A 256 16.98 10.66 3.35
N ALA A 257 15.91 11.40 3.09
CA ALA A 257 14.96 11.85 4.10
C ALA A 257 13.54 11.74 3.55
N ASN A 258 12.61 11.31 4.39
CA ASN A 258 11.19 11.22 4.06
C ASN A 258 10.35 11.87 5.15
N LEU A 259 9.39 12.68 4.72
CA LEU A 259 8.39 13.30 5.57
C LEU A 259 7.04 13.24 4.86
N SER A 260 5.96 12.95 5.57
CA SER A 260 4.62 12.93 5.02
C SER A 260 3.63 13.73 5.86
N TYR A 261 2.63 14.28 5.19
CA TYR A 261 1.52 14.99 5.79
C TYR A 261 0.21 14.28 5.46
N ASN A 262 -0.50 13.83 6.50
CA ASN A 262 -1.81 13.18 6.36
C ASN A 262 -2.91 14.24 6.44
N MET A 263 -3.50 14.59 5.30
CA MET A 263 -4.59 15.58 5.20
C MET A 263 -5.92 15.09 5.79
N ALA A 264 -6.03 13.80 6.06
CA ALA A 264 -7.23 13.20 6.64
C ALA A 264 -7.14 13.04 8.16
N ALA A 265 -5.98 13.31 8.76
CA ALA A 265 -5.80 13.24 10.19
C ALA A 265 -6.41 14.46 10.88
N GLU A 266 -7.21 14.23 11.93
CA GLU A 266 -7.76 15.30 12.78
C GLU A 266 -6.70 15.88 13.72
N ARG A 267 -5.74 15.05 14.15
CA ARG A 267 -4.63 15.41 15.02
C ARG A 267 -3.33 14.85 14.48
N GLN A 268 -2.23 15.51 14.73
CA GLN A 268 -0.88 15.05 14.41
C GLN A 268 -0.70 14.63 12.93
N PRO A 269 -0.99 15.53 11.95
CA PRO A 269 -0.99 15.17 10.55
C PRO A 269 0.39 14.85 9.95
N TRP A 270 1.49 15.28 10.58
CA TRP A 270 2.84 15.01 10.11
C TRP A 270 3.35 13.64 10.58
N SER A 271 4.01 12.90 9.72
CA SER A 271 4.77 11.72 10.11
C SER A 271 6.07 12.13 10.83
N ASP A 272 6.71 11.19 11.49
CA ASP A 272 8.09 11.37 11.91
C ASP A 272 9.01 11.55 10.68
N LEU A 273 10.06 12.35 10.86
CA LEU A 273 11.10 12.53 9.86
C LEU A 273 11.98 11.27 9.85
N SER A 274 11.88 10.50 8.78
CA SER A 274 12.72 9.32 8.58
C SER A 274 13.95 9.70 7.77
N MET A 275 15.12 9.37 8.27
CA MET A 275 16.39 9.56 7.57
C MET A 275 17.08 8.22 7.35
N ARG A 276 17.74 8.09 6.20
CA ARG A 276 18.50 6.90 5.84
C ARG A 276 19.84 7.28 5.25
N VAL A 277 20.87 6.59 5.69
CA VAL A 277 22.24 6.77 5.22
C VAL A 277 22.77 5.41 4.81
N ARG A 278 23.32 5.32 3.59
CA ARG A 278 24.02 4.15 3.11
C ARG A 278 25.35 4.58 2.50
N ILE A 279 26.44 4.05 3.07
CA ILE A 279 27.81 4.29 2.63
C ILE A 279 28.38 2.97 2.14
N LYS A 280 28.88 2.96 0.92
CA LYS A 280 29.57 1.81 0.34
C LYS A 280 31.07 2.08 0.28
N THR A 281 31.83 1.30 0.99
CA THR A 281 33.30 1.44 1.00
C THR A 281 33.92 0.84 -0.25
N PRO A 282 35.13 1.28 -0.64
CA PRO A 282 35.91 0.69 -1.75
C PRO A 282 36.21 -0.80 -1.60
N TRP A 283 36.12 -1.34 -0.40
CA TRP A 283 36.37 -2.76 -0.06
C TRP A 283 35.09 -3.60 -0.06
N ASN A 284 34.01 -3.13 -0.68
CA ASN A 284 32.69 -3.78 -0.74
C ASN A 284 31.94 -3.94 0.60
N TYR A 285 32.34 -3.26 1.65
CA TYR A 285 31.51 -3.16 2.85
C TYR A 285 30.44 -2.09 2.66
N THR A 286 29.21 -2.43 3.07
CA THR A 286 28.09 -1.48 3.07
C THR A 286 27.70 -1.20 4.52
N PHE A 287 27.72 0.07 4.88
CA PHE A 287 27.20 0.56 6.15
C PHE A 287 25.85 1.23 5.90
N SER A 288 24.82 0.81 6.63
CA SER A 288 23.48 1.37 6.55
C SER A 288 23.01 1.81 7.93
N MET A 289 22.46 3.01 8.02
CA MET A 289 21.87 3.57 9.23
C MET A 289 20.53 4.19 8.88
N ASN A 290 19.52 3.91 9.71
CA ASN A 290 18.22 4.54 9.66
C ASN A 290 18.00 5.27 10.98
N ALA A 291 17.44 6.47 10.91
CA ALA A 291 17.07 7.28 12.05
C ALA A 291 15.64 7.79 11.86
N GLN A 292 14.89 7.86 12.95
CA GLN A 292 13.59 8.52 13.00
C GLN A 292 13.67 9.65 14.02
N PHE A 293 13.16 10.79 13.63
CA PHE A 293 13.08 11.98 14.47
C PHE A 293 11.61 12.28 14.69
N ALA A 294 11.21 12.31 15.96
CA ALA A 294 9.86 12.63 16.34
C ALA A 294 9.50 14.04 15.85
N THR A 295 8.38 14.13 15.17
CA THR A 295 7.86 15.42 14.69
C THR A 295 7.13 16.16 15.79
N TYR A 296 6.50 15.44 16.71
CA TYR A 296 5.71 16.00 17.80
C TYR A 296 6.41 15.87 19.13
N ALA A 297 6.33 16.92 19.95
CA ALA A 297 6.87 16.93 21.30
C ALA A 297 6.11 15.94 22.19
N TYR A 298 6.83 15.31 23.10
CA TYR A 298 6.23 14.50 24.15
C TYR A 298 5.78 15.38 25.30
N GLU A 299 4.56 15.15 25.79
CA GLU A 299 3.94 15.87 26.87
C GLU A 299 3.48 14.86 27.95
N PHE A 300 3.31 15.33 29.19
CA PHE A 300 2.73 14.52 30.25
C PHE A 300 1.21 14.73 30.26
N ASP A 301 0.45 13.65 30.36
CA ASP A 301 -0.98 13.71 30.59
C ASP A 301 -1.30 14.08 32.05
N GLU A 302 -2.58 14.27 32.38
CA GLU A 302 -3.05 14.60 33.74
C GLU A 302 -2.65 13.55 34.80
N ASN A 303 -2.34 12.31 34.36
CA ASN A 303 -1.92 11.20 35.21
C ASN A 303 -0.38 11.04 35.27
N GLY A 304 0.38 11.97 34.68
CA GLY A 304 1.84 11.93 34.62
C GLY A 304 2.42 10.90 33.64
N ARG A 305 1.62 10.37 32.72
CA ARG A 305 2.09 9.45 31.67
C ARG A 305 2.55 10.26 30.47
N VAL A 306 3.62 9.77 29.85
CA VAL A 306 4.16 10.39 28.62
C VAL A 306 3.23 10.07 27.46
N GLN A 307 2.77 11.10 26.75
CA GLN A 307 2.00 11.00 25.52
C GLN A 307 2.57 11.92 24.44
N VAL A 308 2.25 11.65 23.19
CA VAL A 308 2.63 12.51 22.06
C VAL A 308 1.71 13.72 22.05
N GLY A 309 2.28 14.92 22.19
CA GLY A 309 1.54 16.18 22.14
C GLY A 309 1.13 16.59 20.72
N ASP A 310 0.42 17.70 20.61
CA ASP A 310 0.00 18.25 19.30
C ASP A 310 0.99 19.30 18.76
N ARG A 311 1.95 19.74 19.56
CA ARG A 311 2.96 20.70 19.13
C ARG A 311 4.13 20.00 18.46
N THR A 312 4.52 20.52 17.31
CA THR A 312 5.69 20.00 16.60
C THR A 312 6.99 20.40 17.29
N GLU A 313 8.00 19.53 17.28
CA GLU A 313 9.33 19.82 17.83
C GLU A 313 9.98 21.05 17.17
N TRP A 314 9.76 21.27 15.89
CA TRP A 314 10.29 22.47 15.22
C TRP A 314 9.66 23.77 15.70
N SER A 315 8.45 23.76 16.30
CA SER A 315 7.87 24.93 16.94
C SER A 315 8.65 25.39 18.17
N TYR A 316 9.47 24.52 18.75
CA TYR A 316 10.40 24.80 19.83
C TYR A 316 11.83 25.10 19.33
N GLY A 317 12.06 25.12 18.01
CA GLY A 317 13.39 25.28 17.43
C GLY A 317 14.33 24.09 17.66
N ARG A 318 13.76 22.90 17.90
CA ARG A 318 14.48 21.65 18.15
C ARG A 318 14.12 20.61 17.07
N PHE A 319 15.07 19.70 16.83
CA PHE A 319 14.81 18.44 16.17
C PHE A 319 15.08 17.35 17.21
N GLY A 320 14.05 16.69 17.65
CA GLY A 320 14.10 15.67 18.70
C GLY A 320 14.65 14.34 18.22
#